data_5e5e06cd0708eb28f67d43f346f597a8
#
_entry.id   5e5e06cd0708eb28f67d43f346f597a8
#
_cell.length_a   1.000
_cell.length_b   1.000
_cell.length_c   1.000
_cell.angle_alpha   90.00
_cell.angle_beta   90.00
_cell.angle_gamma   90.00
#
_symmetry.space_group_name_H-M   'P 1'
#
loop_
_entity.id
_entity.type
_entity.pdbx_description
1 polymer ?
#
loop_
_entity_poly.entity_id
_entity_poly.type
_entity_poly.pdbx_seq_one_letter_code
_entity_poly.pdbx_strand_id
1 'polypeptide(L)'
;MNIKAILLSITFSLFSFSAIAGGGHDHGHGHSHSSVPVNQVTAKANASKVVASLVQRNKLARSWSSAEVSSIEKKVFKGKPEWVVIFQNNKATDPAKQKLYVFLTLSGDYIAANHSGN
;
A
#
# COMPACT_ATOMS: atom_id res chain seq x y z
N MET A 1 4.17 48.20 -6.11
CA MET A 1 3.90 46.81 -5.75
C MET A 1 5.04 46.33 -4.89
N ASN A 2 4.81 46.23 -3.62
CA ASN A 2 5.84 45.80 -2.70
C ASN A 2 5.79 44.29 -2.59
N ILE A 3 6.64 43.64 -3.36
CA ILE A 3 6.90 42.25 -3.14
C ILE A 3 7.78 42.17 -1.89
N LYS A 4 7.14 41.95 -0.77
CA LYS A 4 7.88 41.58 0.41
C LYS A 4 8.37 40.21 0.21
N ALA A 5 9.62 40.08 -0.15
CA ALA A 5 10.30 38.83 -0.05
C ALA A 5 10.29 38.40 1.41
N ILE A 6 9.44 37.48 1.73
CA ILE A 6 9.48 36.83 3.03
C ILE A 6 10.68 35.90 2.94
N LEU A 7 11.78 36.35 3.49
CA LEU A 7 12.88 35.51 3.80
C LEU A 7 12.43 34.57 4.90
N LEU A 8 11.95 33.41 4.48
CA LEU A 8 11.74 32.31 5.38
C LEU A 8 13.10 31.80 5.76
N SER A 9 13.62 32.30 6.85
CA SER A 9 14.79 31.69 7.46
C SER A 9 14.37 30.34 7.98
N ILE A 10 14.59 29.35 7.18
CA ILE A 10 14.52 27.97 7.65
C ILE A 10 15.77 27.80 8.50
N THR A 11 15.63 28.07 9.77
CA THR A 11 16.61 27.59 10.73
C THR A 11 16.50 26.08 10.73
N PHE A 12 17.36 25.46 10.00
CA PHE A 12 17.58 24.04 10.10
C PHE A 12 18.20 23.79 11.45
N SER A 13 17.36 23.53 12.43
CA SER A 13 17.83 22.98 13.68
C SER A 13 18.33 21.59 13.36
N LEU A 14 19.63 21.49 13.17
CA LEU A 14 20.29 20.21 13.23
C LEU A 14 20.13 19.71 14.66
N PHE A 15 19.07 18.96 14.87
CA PHE A 15 19.00 18.08 16.00
C PHE A 15 20.07 17.02 15.77
N SER A 16 21.22 17.28 16.32
CA SER A 16 22.17 16.21 16.53
C SER A 16 21.51 15.25 17.50
N PHE A 17 20.79 14.29 16.95
CA PHE A 17 20.48 13.12 17.71
C PHE A 17 21.82 12.46 18.00
N SER A 18 22.32 12.72 19.17
CA SER A 18 23.28 11.80 19.73
C SER A 18 22.58 10.46 19.74
N ALA A 19 22.89 9.65 18.77
CA ALA A 19 22.55 8.27 18.86
C ALA A 19 23.21 7.76 20.11
N ILE A 20 22.45 7.71 21.19
CA ILE A 20 22.84 6.90 22.31
C ILE A 20 22.83 5.51 21.75
N ALA A 21 23.98 5.02 21.42
CA ALA A 21 24.17 3.60 21.23
C ALA A 21 23.96 2.95 22.60
N GLY A 22 22.73 2.99 23.02
CA GLY A 22 22.31 2.28 24.20
C GLY A 22 22.37 0.80 23.87
N GLY A 23 23.33 0.17 24.48
CA GLY A 23 23.55 -1.24 24.54
C GLY A 23 22.92 -2.07 23.43
N GLY A 24 23.72 -2.52 22.52
CA GLY A 24 23.41 -3.32 21.38
C GLY A 24 22.36 -4.38 21.52
N HIS A 25 21.20 -3.95 21.78
CA HIS A 25 20.04 -4.78 21.61
C HIS A 25 19.52 -4.49 20.25
N ASP A 26 20.36 -4.79 19.36
CA ASP A 26 19.94 -4.89 18.02
C ASP A 26 19.00 -6.07 17.92
N HIS A 27 17.83 -5.78 18.24
CA HIS A 27 16.77 -6.66 17.94
C HIS A 27 16.29 -6.28 16.58
N GLY A 28 16.94 -6.66 15.58
CA GLY A 28 16.62 -6.39 14.20
C GLY A 28 15.16 -6.58 13.81
N HIS A 29 14.28 -5.95 14.52
CA HIS A 29 12.87 -6.14 14.34
C HIS A 29 12.22 -5.04 13.64
N GLY A 30 12.93 -4.05 13.28
CA GLY A 30 12.34 -2.91 12.64
C GLY A 30 11.56 -3.27 11.38
N HIS A 31 11.71 -4.44 10.87
CA HIS A 31 11.16 -4.78 9.58
C HIS A 31 10.69 -6.19 9.56
N SER A 32 9.96 -6.58 10.56
CA SER A 32 9.33 -7.87 10.49
C SER A 32 8.30 -7.87 9.37
N HIS A 33 8.79 -8.01 8.18
CA HIS A 33 7.99 -8.65 7.19
C HIS A 33 7.78 -10.05 7.70
N SER A 34 6.60 -10.29 8.26
CA SER A 34 6.26 -11.63 8.66
C SER A 34 6.45 -12.54 7.45
N SER A 35 7.28 -13.56 7.58
CA SER A 35 7.40 -14.58 6.55
C SER A 35 6.29 -15.63 6.65
N VAL A 36 5.40 -15.48 7.64
CA VAL A 36 4.30 -16.41 7.86
C VAL A 36 3.18 -16.10 6.87
N PRO A 37 2.76 -17.07 6.05
CA PRO A 37 1.63 -16.88 5.16
C PRO A 37 0.35 -16.54 5.91
N VAL A 38 -0.41 -15.60 5.36
CA VAL A 38 -1.72 -15.27 5.87
C VAL A 38 -2.79 -16.08 5.16
N ASN A 39 -3.95 -16.20 5.77
CA ASN A 39 -5.10 -16.83 5.15
C ASN A 39 -5.83 -15.85 4.21
N GLN A 40 -6.81 -16.38 3.49
CA GLN A 40 -7.60 -15.64 2.53
C GLN A 40 -8.35 -14.45 3.17
N VAL A 41 -8.86 -14.61 4.37
CA VAL A 41 -9.60 -13.56 5.09
C VAL A 41 -8.67 -12.38 5.40
N THR A 42 -7.47 -12.66 5.86
CA THR A 42 -6.47 -11.62 6.15
C THR A 42 -5.99 -10.96 4.85
N ALA A 43 -5.77 -11.73 3.80
CA ALA A 43 -5.40 -11.18 2.48
C ALA A 43 -6.48 -10.22 1.98
N LYS A 44 -7.75 -10.58 2.08
CA LYS A 44 -8.87 -9.71 1.73
C LYS A 44 -8.88 -8.43 2.55
N ALA A 45 -8.71 -8.53 3.86
CA ALA A 45 -8.70 -7.38 4.75
C ALA A 45 -7.54 -6.42 4.42
N ASN A 46 -6.36 -6.96 4.17
CA ASN A 46 -5.20 -6.16 3.81
C ASN A 46 -5.39 -5.48 2.45
N ALA A 47 -5.91 -6.19 1.46
CA ALA A 47 -6.20 -5.61 0.16
C ALA A 47 -7.25 -4.50 0.24
N SER A 48 -8.27 -4.66 1.08
CA SER A 48 -9.29 -3.62 1.31
C SER A 48 -8.69 -2.36 1.92
N LYS A 49 -7.73 -2.50 2.82
CA LYS A 49 -6.98 -1.35 3.38
C LYS A 49 -6.16 -0.65 2.30
N VAL A 50 -5.57 -1.40 1.39
CA VAL A 50 -4.83 -0.83 0.25
C VAL A 50 -5.77 0.01 -0.62
N VAL A 51 -6.94 -0.51 -0.97
CA VAL A 51 -7.93 0.22 -1.77
C VAL A 51 -8.36 1.50 -1.06
N ALA A 52 -8.68 1.43 0.22
CA ALA A 52 -9.05 2.59 1.02
C ALA A 52 -7.94 3.65 1.04
N SER A 53 -6.69 3.24 1.17
CA SER A 53 -5.55 4.13 1.13
C SER A 53 -5.40 4.80 -0.25
N LEU A 54 -5.56 4.05 -1.32
CA LEU A 54 -5.47 4.58 -2.68
C LEU A 54 -6.58 5.61 -2.97
N VAL A 55 -7.78 5.37 -2.48
CA VAL A 55 -8.89 6.34 -2.58
C VAL A 55 -8.57 7.59 -1.77
N GLN A 56 -8.12 7.44 -0.55
CA GLN A 56 -7.77 8.57 0.32
C GLN A 56 -6.66 9.44 -0.27
N ARG A 57 -5.74 8.83 -0.98
CA ARG A 57 -4.62 9.51 -1.64
C ARG A 57 -4.96 10.02 -3.05
N ASN A 58 -6.21 9.97 -3.44
CA ASN A 58 -6.70 10.35 -4.78
C ASN A 58 -6.06 9.58 -5.93
N LYS A 59 -5.60 8.36 -5.68
CA LYS A 59 -5.08 7.45 -6.71
C LYS A 59 -6.19 6.63 -7.37
N LEU A 60 -7.30 6.46 -6.68
CA LEU A 60 -8.51 5.83 -7.17
C LEU A 60 -9.70 6.76 -6.94
N ALA A 61 -10.69 6.69 -7.81
CA ALA A 61 -11.95 7.41 -7.64
C ALA A 61 -12.67 6.96 -6.36
N ARG A 62 -13.45 7.87 -5.78
CA ARG A 62 -14.17 7.62 -4.53
C ARG A 62 -15.11 6.41 -4.60
N SER A 63 -15.65 6.11 -5.78
CA SER A 63 -16.52 4.96 -5.99
C SER A 63 -15.85 3.62 -5.62
N TRP A 64 -14.54 3.55 -5.62
CA TRP A 64 -13.80 2.36 -5.21
C TRP A 64 -13.93 2.04 -3.72
N SER A 65 -14.35 3.01 -2.90
CA SER A 65 -14.61 2.78 -1.47
C SER A 65 -15.71 1.75 -1.21
N SER A 66 -16.62 1.58 -2.16
CA SER A 66 -17.72 0.61 -2.07
C SER A 66 -17.54 -0.59 -2.99
N ALA A 67 -16.38 -0.71 -3.62
CA ALA A 67 -16.09 -1.84 -4.50
C ALA A 67 -16.01 -3.15 -3.70
N GLU A 68 -16.53 -4.21 -4.29
CA GLU A 68 -16.55 -5.52 -3.67
C GLU A 68 -15.46 -6.42 -4.21
N VAL A 69 -14.99 -7.34 -3.39
CA VAL A 69 -14.07 -8.38 -3.82
C VAL A 69 -14.82 -9.39 -4.67
N SER A 70 -14.36 -9.58 -5.90
CA SER A 70 -14.93 -10.58 -6.81
C SER A 70 -14.19 -11.90 -6.75
N SER A 71 -12.90 -11.90 -6.50
CA SER A 71 -12.15 -13.14 -6.30
C SER A 71 -10.86 -12.92 -5.50
N ILE A 72 -10.37 -13.99 -4.90
CA ILE A 72 -9.10 -14.03 -4.19
C ILE A 72 -8.39 -15.30 -4.62
N GLU A 73 -7.19 -15.15 -5.16
CA GLU A 73 -6.45 -16.27 -5.73
C GLU A 73 -4.99 -16.24 -5.28
N LYS A 74 -4.38 -17.39 -5.20
CA LYS A 74 -2.92 -17.50 -5.14
C LYS A 74 -2.40 -17.72 -6.54
N LYS A 75 -1.44 -16.89 -6.96
CA LYS A 75 -0.77 -17.05 -8.25
C LYS A 75 0.74 -17.00 -8.09
N VAL A 76 1.44 -17.65 -8.99
CA VAL A 76 2.90 -17.62 -9.02
C VAL A 76 3.36 -16.66 -10.10
N PHE A 77 4.15 -15.66 -9.69
CA PHE A 77 4.77 -14.71 -10.61
C PHE A 77 6.28 -14.81 -10.47
N LYS A 78 6.96 -15.13 -11.55
CA LYS A 78 8.43 -15.29 -11.57
C LYS A 78 8.94 -16.20 -10.44
N GLY A 79 8.24 -17.32 -10.23
CA GLY A 79 8.59 -18.28 -9.19
C GLY A 79 8.17 -17.91 -7.77
N LYS A 80 7.54 -16.76 -7.57
CA LYS A 80 7.08 -16.31 -6.25
C LYS A 80 5.57 -16.36 -6.15
N PRO A 81 5.02 -17.08 -5.17
CA PRO A 81 3.59 -17.09 -4.96
C PRO A 81 3.12 -15.77 -4.33
N GLU A 82 1.98 -15.28 -4.80
CA GLU A 82 1.36 -14.05 -4.34
C GLU A 82 -0.14 -14.25 -4.19
N TRP A 83 -0.73 -13.47 -3.29
CA TRP A 83 -2.17 -13.29 -3.26
C TRP A 83 -2.57 -12.25 -4.30
N VAL A 84 -3.61 -12.56 -5.07
CA VAL A 84 -4.25 -11.63 -6.00
C VAL A 84 -5.68 -11.45 -5.54
N VAL A 85 -6.01 -10.26 -5.05
CA VAL A 85 -7.36 -9.90 -4.63
C VAL A 85 -7.94 -8.98 -5.71
N ILE A 86 -9.06 -9.40 -6.30
CA ILE A 86 -9.69 -8.70 -7.41
C ILE A 86 -10.94 -8.01 -6.91
N PHE A 87 -10.97 -6.69 -7.09
CA PHE A 87 -12.12 -5.84 -6.78
C PHE A 87 -12.87 -5.50 -8.06
N GLN A 88 -14.18 -5.43 -7.96
CA GLN A 88 -15.05 -5.03 -9.06
C GLN A 88 -15.76 -3.72 -8.71
N ASN A 89 -15.68 -2.76 -9.61
CA ASN A 89 -16.38 -1.49 -9.48
C ASN A 89 -17.18 -1.20 -10.77
N ASN A 90 -18.45 -1.51 -10.75
CA ASN A 90 -19.33 -1.31 -11.90
C ASN A 90 -19.66 0.17 -12.15
N LYS A 91 -19.33 1.06 -11.22
CA LYS A 91 -19.51 2.50 -11.38
C LYS A 91 -18.40 3.13 -12.23
N ALA A 92 -17.30 2.43 -12.46
CA ALA A 92 -16.27 2.90 -13.38
C ALA A 92 -16.83 2.89 -14.81
N THR A 93 -16.72 4.02 -15.50
CA THR A 93 -17.27 4.19 -16.84
C THR A 93 -16.45 3.48 -17.91
N ASP A 94 -15.14 3.37 -17.69
CA ASP A 94 -14.25 2.65 -18.59
C ASP A 94 -14.27 1.15 -18.26
N PRO A 95 -14.74 0.28 -19.18
CA PRO A 95 -14.77 -1.16 -18.92
C PRO A 95 -13.40 -1.75 -18.57
N ALA A 96 -12.33 -1.19 -19.12
CA ALA A 96 -10.96 -1.64 -18.83
C ALA A 96 -10.50 -1.32 -17.41
N LYS A 97 -11.23 -0.46 -16.69
CA LYS A 97 -10.91 -0.02 -15.33
C LYS A 97 -11.92 -0.43 -14.29
N GLN A 98 -12.80 -1.37 -14.61
CA GLN A 98 -13.80 -1.86 -13.67
C GLN A 98 -13.27 -2.92 -12.72
N LYS A 99 -12.13 -3.53 -13.03
CA LYS A 99 -11.43 -4.46 -12.16
C LYS A 99 -10.15 -3.84 -11.64
N LEU A 100 -9.89 -4.06 -10.37
CA LEU A 100 -8.62 -3.71 -9.74
C LEU A 100 -8.02 -4.97 -9.14
N TYR A 101 -6.80 -5.26 -9.55
CA TYR A 101 -6.00 -6.38 -9.04
C TYR A 101 -5.05 -5.85 -7.98
N VAL A 102 -5.17 -6.34 -6.78
CA VAL A 102 -4.25 -5.99 -5.68
C VAL A 102 -3.38 -7.20 -5.40
N PHE A 103 -2.08 -7.02 -5.54
CA PHE A 103 -1.08 -8.07 -5.36
C PHE A 103 -0.46 -7.92 -3.98
N LEU A 104 -0.46 -9.01 -3.23
CA LEU A 104 0.15 -9.09 -1.91
C LEU A 104 1.13 -10.25 -1.87
N THR A 105 2.15 -10.13 -1.04
CA THR A 105 2.97 -11.29 -0.69
C THR A 105 2.12 -12.33 0.01
N LEU A 106 2.61 -13.56 0.13
CA LEU A 106 1.89 -14.57 0.92
C LEU A 106 1.69 -14.16 2.38
N SER A 107 2.57 -13.35 2.92
CA SER A 107 2.44 -12.80 4.27
C SER A 107 1.50 -11.59 4.35
N GLY A 108 0.91 -11.19 3.25
CA GLY A 108 -0.12 -10.15 3.21
C GLY A 108 0.40 -8.73 3.02
N ASP A 109 1.65 -8.56 2.62
CA ASP A 109 2.23 -7.25 2.37
C ASP A 109 1.93 -6.75 0.96
N TYR A 110 1.66 -5.47 0.82
CA TYR A 110 1.34 -4.86 -0.46
C TYR A 110 2.53 -4.89 -1.43
N ILE A 111 2.26 -5.31 -2.66
CA ILE A 111 3.23 -5.29 -3.76
C ILE A 111 2.84 -4.24 -4.79
N ALA A 112 1.67 -4.36 -5.37
CA ALA A 112 1.20 -3.49 -6.44
C ALA A 112 -0.32 -3.56 -6.60
N ALA A 113 -0.88 -2.59 -7.29
CA ALA A 113 -2.26 -2.63 -7.72
C ALA A 113 -2.36 -2.07 -9.15
N ASN A 114 -3.13 -2.72 -9.99
CA ASN A 114 -3.36 -2.27 -11.36
C ASN A 114 -4.69 -2.81 -11.91
N HIS A 115 -5.06 -2.35 -13.09
CA HIS A 115 -6.30 -2.77 -13.76
C HIS A 115 -6.09 -3.91 -14.76
N SER A 116 -4.85 -4.30 -15.03
CA SER A 116 -4.53 -5.30 -16.05
C SER A 116 -4.36 -6.72 -15.51
N GLY A 117 -4.02 -6.85 -14.24
CA GLY A 117 -3.76 -8.14 -13.60
C GLY A 117 -2.35 -8.70 -13.84
N ASN A 118 -1.45 -7.89 -14.34
CA ASN A 118 -0.06 -8.29 -14.62
C ASN A 118 0.94 -7.62 -13.69
#